data_8d42bc5bd68569b4352601c9abe1a112
#
_entry.id   8d42bc5bd68569b4352601c9abe1a112
#
_cell.length_a   1.000
_cell.length_b   1.000
_cell.length_c   1.000
_cell.angle_alpha   90.00
_cell.angle_beta   90.00
_cell.angle_gamma   90.00
#
_symmetry.space_group_name_H-M   'P 1'
#
loop_
_entity.id
_entity.type
_entity.pdbx_description
1 polymer ?
#
loop_
_entity_poly.entity_id
_entity_poly.type
_entity_poly.pdbx_seq_one_letter_code
_entity_poly.pdbx_strand_id
1 'polypeptide(L)'
;QALSMQKQARTIEALEGITAGVSFTTVVQHAGGGSTSDGSSETQWNYRADAAVGLPGGEIGNAEGKLFAQFRMGQGDGLTRTLSAFGGANATGFRVQGARPDDDATVLLAQAWYQLDVPLPLGGFKPRSRETLSFNFGKMDPFLFFDQNSIADDETTRFLNTAFVHNPLLDAGGDVGVDTFGFTPGLRLAYKNETAKPIAWGASLAMFGAGSGA
;
A
#
# COMPACT_ATOMS: atom_id res chain seq x y z
N GLN A 1 29.81 27.51 -19.65
CA GLN A 1 28.82 27.88 -18.61
C GLN A 1 27.38 27.57 -19.04
N ALA A 2 26.92 27.98 -20.24
CA ALA A 2 25.55 27.74 -20.72
C ALA A 2 25.21 26.23 -20.79
N LEU A 3 26.11 25.42 -21.30
CA LEU A 3 25.94 23.94 -21.37
C LEU A 3 25.88 23.26 -20.00
N SER A 4 26.63 23.77 -19.02
CA SER A 4 26.55 23.25 -17.64
C SER A 4 25.24 23.63 -16.94
N MET A 5 24.75 24.84 -17.17
CA MET A 5 23.47 25.32 -16.67
C MET A 5 22.29 24.54 -17.29
N GLN A 6 22.35 24.26 -18.60
CA GLN A 6 21.35 23.43 -19.27
C GLN A 6 21.35 21.96 -18.74
N LYS A 7 22.54 21.38 -18.49
CA LYS A 7 22.63 20.06 -17.87
C LYS A 7 22.05 20.06 -16.45
N GLN A 8 22.35 21.08 -15.66
CA GLN A 8 21.82 21.22 -14.30
C GLN A 8 20.28 21.41 -14.32
N ALA A 9 19.77 22.26 -15.21
CA ALA A 9 18.33 22.45 -15.38
C ALA A 9 17.62 21.14 -15.74
N ARG A 10 18.13 20.38 -16.71
CA ARG A 10 17.58 19.05 -17.07
C ARG A 10 17.66 18.04 -15.94
N THR A 11 18.72 18.10 -15.11
CA THR A 11 18.83 17.21 -13.94
C THR A 11 17.81 17.59 -12.87
N ILE A 12 17.58 18.89 -12.64
CA ILE A 12 16.55 19.38 -11.72
C ILE A 12 15.15 19.02 -12.21
N GLU A 13 14.87 19.23 -13.50
CA GLU A 13 13.60 18.84 -14.13
C GLU A 13 13.35 17.32 -14.02
N ALA A 14 14.40 16.50 -14.19
CA ALA A 14 14.30 15.05 -14.06
C ALA A 14 14.05 14.60 -12.61
N LEU A 15 14.36 15.43 -11.61
CA LEU A 15 14.09 15.18 -10.19
C LEU A 15 12.75 15.75 -9.74
N GLU A 16 12.15 16.64 -10.51
CA GLU A 16 10.80 17.16 -10.26
C GLU A 16 9.77 16.02 -10.31
N GLY A 17 8.94 15.94 -9.28
CA GLY A 17 7.93 14.89 -9.15
C GLY A 17 8.41 13.58 -8.56
N ILE A 18 9.69 13.42 -8.22
CA ILE A 18 10.17 12.27 -7.46
C ILE A 18 9.77 12.45 -6.00
N THR A 19 9.10 11.45 -5.46
CA THR A 19 8.78 11.35 -4.03
C THR A 19 9.44 10.12 -3.44
N ALA A 20 10.01 10.23 -2.26
CA ALA A 20 10.57 9.11 -1.54
C ALA A 20 10.25 9.23 -0.04
N GLY A 21 9.97 8.11 0.58
CA GLY A 21 9.69 8.05 2.00
C GLY A 21 10.21 6.75 2.60
N VAL A 22 10.65 6.82 3.85
CA VAL A 22 11.03 5.66 4.64
C VAL A 22 10.30 5.75 5.97
N SER A 23 9.72 4.66 6.41
CA SER A 23 9.14 4.53 7.74
C SER A 23 9.73 3.32 8.47
N PHE A 24 9.83 3.44 9.77
CA PHE A 24 10.20 2.34 10.65
C PHE A 24 9.22 2.30 11.81
N THR A 25 8.59 1.14 12.00
CA THR A 25 7.61 0.91 13.06
C THR A 25 8.06 -0.27 13.89
N THR A 26 8.01 -0.12 15.20
CA THR A 26 8.29 -1.20 16.14
C THR A 26 7.15 -1.32 17.14
N VAL A 27 6.81 -2.54 17.49
CA VAL A 27 5.70 -2.85 18.39
C VAL A 27 6.14 -3.88 19.42
N VAL A 28 5.89 -3.58 20.68
CA VAL A 28 6.03 -4.53 21.79
C VAL A 28 4.64 -4.87 22.29
N GLN A 29 4.33 -6.15 22.37
CA GLN A 29 3.04 -6.65 22.81
C GLN A 29 3.23 -7.62 23.97
N HIS A 30 2.33 -7.55 24.95
CA HIS A 30 2.30 -8.49 26.07
C HIS A 30 0.90 -9.04 26.26
N ALA A 31 0.79 -10.34 26.43
CA ALA A 31 -0.44 -11.02 26.82
C ALA A 31 -0.24 -11.75 28.15
N GLY A 32 -1.14 -11.53 29.11
CA GLY A 32 -1.19 -12.29 30.35
C GLY A 32 -1.79 -13.68 30.11
N GLY A 33 -1.47 -14.64 30.96
CA GLY A 33 -1.85 -16.04 30.80
C GLY A 33 -3.35 -16.33 30.67
N GLY A 34 -4.22 -15.42 31.12
CA GLY A 34 -5.66 -15.56 30.91
C GLY A 34 -6.13 -15.32 29.47
N SER A 35 -5.28 -14.75 28.62
CA SER A 35 -5.59 -14.43 27.21
C SER A 35 -4.84 -15.31 26.21
N THR A 36 -3.94 -16.16 26.69
CA THR A 36 -3.14 -17.06 25.84
C THR A 36 -3.75 -18.46 25.79
N SER A 37 -3.51 -19.15 24.71
CA SER A 37 -4.07 -20.49 24.47
C SER A 37 -3.52 -21.57 25.43
N ASP A 38 -2.31 -21.36 25.95
CA ASP A 38 -1.61 -22.29 26.85
C ASP A 38 -1.60 -21.83 28.33
N GLY A 39 -2.19 -20.68 28.62
CA GLY A 39 -2.23 -20.09 29.95
C GLY A 39 -0.93 -19.44 30.44
N SER A 40 0.10 -19.36 29.60
CA SER A 40 1.36 -18.69 29.92
C SER A 40 1.34 -17.22 29.51
N SER A 41 2.10 -16.38 30.20
CA SER A 41 2.31 -14.99 29.78
C SER A 41 3.35 -14.93 28.69
N GLU A 42 3.11 -14.14 27.67
CA GLU A 42 4.01 -13.98 26.54
C GLU A 42 4.24 -12.51 26.18
N THR A 43 5.49 -12.17 25.80
CA THR A 43 5.88 -10.86 25.30
C THR A 43 6.55 -11.04 23.96
N GLN A 44 6.09 -10.29 22.96
CA GLN A 44 6.61 -10.31 21.60
C GLN A 44 7.03 -8.92 21.15
N TRP A 45 8.09 -8.87 20.35
CA TRP A 45 8.60 -7.67 19.74
C TRP A 45 8.67 -7.84 18.23
N ASN A 46 8.04 -6.90 17.52
CA ASN A 46 7.97 -6.89 16.07
C ASN A 46 8.53 -5.57 15.54
N TYR A 47 9.08 -5.60 14.34
CA TYR A 47 9.39 -4.39 13.62
C TYR A 47 9.05 -4.52 12.13
N ARG A 48 8.81 -3.38 11.50
CA ARG A 48 8.63 -3.24 10.06
C ARG A 48 9.29 -1.95 9.56
N ALA A 49 9.98 -2.06 8.44
CA ALA A 49 10.48 -0.92 7.69
C ALA A 49 9.86 -0.93 6.30
N ASP A 50 9.38 0.21 5.86
CA ASP A 50 8.86 0.44 4.52
C ASP A 50 9.66 1.55 3.85
N ALA A 51 10.05 1.34 2.59
CA ALA A 51 10.65 2.35 1.73
C ALA A 51 9.81 2.47 0.47
N ALA A 52 9.28 3.66 0.21
CA ALA A 52 8.43 3.92 -0.94
C ALA A 52 9.07 4.98 -1.85
N VAL A 53 8.90 4.81 -3.15
CA VAL A 53 9.34 5.76 -4.16
C VAL A 53 8.25 5.95 -5.21
N GLY A 54 7.96 7.22 -5.50
CA GLY A 54 7.13 7.63 -6.62
C GLY A 54 7.98 8.35 -7.65
N LEU A 55 7.81 8.00 -8.92
CA LEU A 55 8.55 8.56 -10.05
C LEU A 55 7.56 9.09 -11.09
N PRO A 56 7.91 10.16 -11.82
CA PRO A 56 7.19 10.53 -13.02
C PRO A 56 7.21 9.37 -14.02
N GLY A 57 6.04 9.01 -14.54
CA GLY A 57 5.85 7.90 -15.48
C GLY A 57 5.70 8.35 -16.93
N GLY A 58 6.03 9.63 -17.21
CA GLY A 58 5.92 10.23 -18.52
C GLY A 58 4.53 10.81 -18.80
N GLU A 59 4.41 11.48 -19.97
CA GLU A 59 3.19 12.11 -20.44
C GLU A 59 2.77 11.53 -21.78
N ILE A 60 1.46 11.34 -21.96
CA ILE A 60 0.85 10.92 -23.23
C ILE A 60 -0.22 11.96 -23.58
N GLY A 61 0.12 12.92 -24.43
CA GLY A 61 -0.74 14.08 -24.66
C GLY A 61 -0.94 14.88 -23.37
N ASN A 62 -2.17 14.96 -22.88
CA ASN A 62 -2.51 15.64 -21.62
C ASN A 62 -2.62 14.65 -20.43
N ALA A 63 -2.40 13.38 -20.67
CA ALA A 63 -2.40 12.36 -19.63
C ALA A 63 -1.03 12.29 -18.95
N GLU A 64 -1.02 12.07 -17.63
CA GLU A 64 0.17 12.04 -16.79
C GLU A 64 0.38 10.66 -16.20
N GLY A 65 1.55 10.09 -16.44
CA GLY A 65 1.96 8.82 -15.88
C GLY A 65 2.69 8.97 -14.55
N LYS A 66 2.51 7.98 -13.66
CA LYS A 66 3.23 7.82 -12.41
C LYS A 66 3.66 6.39 -12.22
N LEU A 67 4.87 6.19 -11.74
CA LEU A 67 5.37 4.91 -11.28
C LEU A 67 5.47 4.95 -9.76
N PHE A 68 5.10 3.86 -9.12
CA PHE A 68 5.24 3.69 -7.68
C PHE A 68 5.88 2.34 -7.38
N ALA A 69 6.79 2.33 -6.43
CA ALA A 69 7.36 1.12 -5.88
C ALA A 69 7.48 1.24 -4.36
N GLN A 70 7.20 0.14 -3.66
CA GLN A 70 7.36 0.02 -2.22
C GLN A 70 8.10 -1.25 -1.89
N PHE A 71 9.10 -1.11 -1.06
CA PHE A 71 9.85 -2.21 -0.48
C PHE A 71 9.52 -2.31 1.00
N ARG A 72 9.35 -3.53 1.48
CA ARG A 72 9.05 -3.83 2.87
C ARG A 72 10.01 -4.86 3.42
N MET A 73 10.44 -4.67 4.64
CA MET A 73 11.11 -5.67 5.45
C MET A 73 10.54 -5.65 6.86
N GLY A 74 10.54 -6.78 7.54
CA GLY A 74 10.04 -6.84 8.91
C GLY A 74 10.18 -8.23 9.51
N GLN A 75 10.14 -8.30 10.82
CA GLN A 75 10.33 -9.53 11.57
C GLN A 75 9.53 -9.51 12.86
N GLY A 76 9.23 -10.70 13.34
CA GLY A 76 8.52 -10.96 14.57
C GLY A 76 7.12 -11.51 14.35
N ASP A 77 6.77 -12.58 15.05
CA ASP A 77 5.48 -13.27 14.91
C ASP A 77 4.34 -12.57 15.64
N GLY A 78 4.65 -11.65 16.55
CA GLY A 78 3.64 -11.05 17.42
C GLY A 78 2.89 -12.08 18.26
N LEU A 79 1.73 -11.67 18.76
CA LEU A 79 0.90 -12.50 19.62
C LEU A 79 -0.21 -13.26 18.89
N THR A 80 -0.27 -13.21 17.57
CA THR A 80 -1.38 -13.79 16.79
C THR A 80 -1.53 -15.28 17.00
N ARG A 81 -0.42 -16.01 17.24
CA ARG A 81 -0.45 -17.46 17.45
C ARG A 81 -0.78 -17.86 18.89
N THR A 82 -0.61 -16.96 19.82
CA THR A 82 -0.71 -17.23 21.27
C THR A 82 -2.00 -16.71 21.87
N LEU A 83 -2.63 -15.73 21.24
CA LEU A 83 -3.91 -15.21 21.69
C LEU A 83 -5.04 -16.18 21.40
N SER A 84 -5.86 -16.43 22.42
CA SER A 84 -7.09 -17.21 22.30
C SER A 84 -8.29 -16.38 21.83
N ALA A 85 -8.17 -15.04 21.81
CA ALA A 85 -9.24 -14.14 21.46
C ALA A 85 -9.38 -13.96 19.95
N PHE A 86 -10.62 -13.84 19.49
CA PHE A 86 -10.93 -13.46 18.11
C PHE A 86 -10.45 -12.03 17.81
N GLY A 87 -9.79 -11.86 16.66
CA GLY A 87 -9.26 -10.55 16.27
C GLY A 87 -7.97 -10.20 17.00
N GLY A 88 -6.94 -11.02 16.86
CA GLY A 88 -5.61 -10.76 17.41
C GLY A 88 -4.90 -9.59 16.74
N ALA A 89 -3.76 -9.23 17.29
CA ALA A 89 -2.88 -8.25 16.69
C ALA A 89 -2.37 -8.72 15.31
N ASN A 90 -2.29 -7.79 14.37
CA ASN A 90 -1.85 -8.09 13.00
C ASN A 90 -0.33 -8.34 12.96
N ALA A 91 0.08 -9.58 13.18
CA ALA A 91 1.49 -9.96 13.08
C ALA A 91 1.94 -10.06 11.62
N THR A 92 1.06 -10.44 10.70
CA THR A 92 1.39 -10.55 9.28
C THR A 92 1.72 -9.20 8.65
N GLY A 93 1.13 -8.11 9.13
CA GLY A 93 1.47 -6.76 8.71
C GLY A 93 2.91 -6.35 9.01
N PHE A 94 3.55 -7.00 9.99
CA PHE A 94 4.92 -6.72 10.42
C PHE A 94 5.94 -7.77 9.96
N ARG A 95 5.50 -8.99 9.71
CA ARG A 95 6.39 -10.09 9.38
C ARG A 95 6.64 -10.18 7.88
N VAL A 96 7.87 -9.97 7.47
CA VAL A 96 8.37 -10.28 6.12
C VAL A 96 9.60 -11.16 6.31
N GLN A 97 9.43 -12.46 6.16
CA GLN A 97 10.50 -13.45 6.32
C GLN A 97 10.71 -14.19 5.00
N GLY A 98 11.86 -14.85 4.88
CA GLY A 98 12.15 -15.74 3.76
C GLY A 98 11.24 -16.97 3.72
N ALA A 99 11.57 -17.92 2.86
CA ALA A 99 10.76 -19.12 2.64
C ALA A 99 10.63 -20.04 3.87
N ARG A 100 11.50 -19.85 4.87
CA ARG A 100 11.49 -20.62 6.13
C ARG A 100 11.05 -19.74 7.28
N PRO A 101 10.27 -20.28 8.24
CA PRO A 101 9.79 -19.55 9.41
C PRO A 101 10.89 -18.93 10.28
N ASP A 102 12.07 -19.55 10.30
CA ASP A 102 13.21 -19.15 11.13
C ASP A 102 14.24 -18.29 10.36
N ASP A 103 13.97 -17.96 9.10
CA ASP A 103 14.85 -17.11 8.31
C ASP A 103 14.81 -15.67 8.81
N ASP A 104 15.92 -14.97 8.63
CA ASP A 104 16.00 -13.54 8.85
C ASP A 104 15.02 -12.77 7.95
N ALA A 105 14.70 -11.55 8.33
CA ALA A 105 13.88 -10.68 7.51
C ALA A 105 14.47 -10.49 6.12
N THR A 106 13.63 -10.63 5.11
CA THR A 106 13.98 -10.36 3.71
C THR A 106 13.39 -9.04 3.26
N VAL A 107 13.96 -8.47 2.20
CA VAL A 107 13.38 -7.29 1.54
C VAL A 107 12.42 -7.77 0.46
N LEU A 108 11.16 -7.43 0.61
CA LEU A 108 10.09 -7.73 -0.34
C LEU A 108 9.79 -6.52 -1.21
N LEU A 109 9.68 -6.72 -2.53
CA LEU A 109 8.96 -5.75 -3.37
C LEU A 109 7.46 -5.88 -3.10
N ALA A 110 6.97 -5.04 -2.21
CA ALA A 110 5.58 -5.05 -1.76
C ALA A 110 4.65 -4.61 -2.89
N GLN A 111 4.88 -3.43 -3.42
CA GLN A 111 4.09 -2.87 -4.50
C GLN A 111 5.00 -2.37 -5.64
N ALA A 112 4.53 -2.51 -6.86
CA ALA A 112 5.13 -1.91 -8.05
C ALA A 112 4.04 -1.73 -9.10
N TRP A 113 3.58 -0.50 -9.30
CA TRP A 113 2.49 -0.22 -10.22
C TRP A 113 2.69 1.08 -10.99
N TYR A 114 2.06 1.15 -12.15
CA TYR A 114 1.95 2.34 -12.97
C TYR A 114 0.54 2.89 -12.90
N GLN A 115 0.40 4.22 -12.86
CA GLN A 115 -0.86 4.94 -12.97
C GLN A 115 -0.78 5.93 -14.13
N LEU A 116 -1.84 5.97 -14.93
CA LEU A 116 -2.06 6.98 -15.95
C LEU A 116 -3.31 7.77 -15.60
N ASP A 117 -3.16 9.08 -15.39
CA ASP A 117 -4.26 10.01 -15.12
C ASP A 117 -4.61 10.79 -16.38
N VAL A 118 -5.82 10.60 -16.87
CA VAL A 118 -6.34 11.22 -18.08
C VAL A 118 -7.35 12.30 -17.71
N PRO A 119 -7.06 13.59 -17.94
CA PRO A 119 -8.02 14.67 -17.72
C PRO A 119 -9.18 14.60 -18.72
N LEU A 120 -10.39 14.83 -18.23
CA LEU A 120 -11.59 14.85 -19.07
C LEU A 120 -12.15 16.28 -19.23
N PRO A 121 -12.78 16.62 -20.38
CA PRO A 121 -12.92 15.77 -21.57
C PRO A 121 -11.58 15.43 -22.21
N LEU A 122 -11.52 14.36 -22.98
CA LEU A 122 -10.30 13.94 -23.68
C LEU A 122 -9.70 15.11 -24.49
N GLY A 123 -8.39 15.31 -24.34
CA GLY A 123 -7.69 16.45 -24.94
C GLY A 123 -7.87 17.75 -24.15
N GLY A 124 -8.56 17.73 -23.01
CA GLY A 124 -8.73 18.88 -22.14
C GLY A 124 -7.42 19.33 -21.47
N PHE A 125 -7.37 20.60 -21.10
CA PHE A 125 -6.22 21.18 -20.42
C PHE A 125 -6.26 20.81 -18.93
N LYS A 126 -5.33 20.01 -18.45
CA LYS A 126 -5.27 19.42 -17.10
C LYS A 126 -5.54 20.41 -15.94
N PRO A 127 -4.92 21.62 -15.90
CA PRO A 127 -5.19 22.56 -14.82
C PRO A 127 -6.64 23.04 -14.71
N ARG A 128 -7.44 22.87 -15.77
CA ARG A 128 -8.87 23.24 -15.81
C ARG A 128 -9.80 22.05 -15.71
N SER A 129 -9.28 20.84 -15.90
CA SER A 129 -10.09 19.64 -15.77
C SER A 129 -10.44 19.39 -14.29
N ARG A 130 -11.71 19.08 -14.04
CA ARG A 130 -12.22 18.66 -12.75
C ARG A 130 -12.69 17.21 -12.74
N GLU A 131 -12.45 16.55 -13.84
CA GLU A 131 -12.79 15.14 -14.03
C GLU A 131 -11.54 14.40 -14.48
N THR A 132 -11.29 13.26 -13.88
CA THR A 132 -10.10 12.46 -14.17
C THR A 132 -10.48 11.00 -14.29
N LEU A 133 -9.95 10.35 -15.32
CA LEU A 133 -9.99 8.91 -15.47
C LEU A 133 -8.59 8.36 -15.19
N SER A 134 -8.47 7.47 -14.21
CA SER A 134 -7.21 6.88 -13.79
C SER A 134 -7.16 5.40 -14.11
N PHE A 135 -6.05 4.96 -14.70
CA PHE A 135 -5.74 3.56 -14.97
C PHE A 135 -4.54 3.16 -14.11
N ASN A 136 -4.68 2.08 -13.34
CA ASN A 136 -3.57 1.50 -12.60
C ASN A 136 -3.33 0.07 -13.06
N PHE A 137 -2.07 -0.34 -13.14
CA PHE A 137 -1.72 -1.75 -13.33
C PHE A 137 -0.39 -2.07 -12.67
N GLY A 138 -0.23 -3.29 -12.21
CA GLY A 138 0.97 -3.78 -11.55
C GLY A 138 0.67 -4.60 -10.31
N LYS A 139 1.68 -4.77 -9.46
CA LYS A 139 1.52 -5.38 -8.14
C LYS A 139 1.03 -4.30 -7.17
N MET A 140 -0.15 -4.50 -6.60
CA MET A 140 -0.88 -3.49 -5.83
C MET A 140 -1.32 -4.04 -4.49
N ASP A 141 -1.54 -3.13 -3.56
CA ASP A 141 -2.29 -3.37 -2.33
C ASP A 141 -3.77 -3.04 -2.58
N PRO A 142 -4.70 -4.02 -2.57
CA PRO A 142 -6.13 -3.75 -2.77
C PRO A 142 -6.70 -2.78 -1.73
N PHE A 143 -6.23 -2.84 -0.49
CA PHE A 143 -6.72 -2.00 0.60
C PHE A 143 -6.38 -0.53 0.37
N LEU A 144 -5.21 -0.24 -0.18
CA LEU A 144 -4.81 1.13 -0.55
C LEU A 144 -5.81 1.80 -1.50
N PHE A 145 -6.51 1.04 -2.34
CA PHE A 145 -7.42 1.59 -3.34
C PHE A 145 -8.90 1.47 -2.96
N PHE A 146 -9.28 0.54 -2.09
CA PHE A 146 -10.68 0.22 -1.82
C PHE A 146 -11.08 0.29 -0.34
N ASP A 147 -10.13 0.46 0.56
CA ASP A 147 -10.39 0.57 2.00
C ASP A 147 -9.72 1.80 2.62
N GLN A 148 -9.80 2.93 1.95
CA GLN A 148 -9.28 4.19 2.49
C GLN A 148 -10.29 4.81 3.44
N ASN A 149 -9.91 4.93 4.71
CA ASN A 149 -10.66 5.71 5.68
C ASN A 149 -9.71 6.46 6.63
N SER A 150 -10.22 7.51 7.28
CA SER A 150 -9.40 8.39 8.13
C SER A 150 -9.14 7.82 9.54
N ILE A 151 -9.73 6.70 9.90
CA ILE A 151 -9.72 6.14 11.26
C ILE A 151 -8.91 4.86 11.34
N ALA A 152 -9.05 3.98 10.35
CA ALA A 152 -8.36 2.70 10.26
C ALA A 152 -7.49 2.65 9.00
N ASP A 153 -7.21 1.50 8.41
CA ASP A 153 -6.44 1.23 7.20
C ASP A 153 -4.91 1.17 7.31
N ASP A 154 -4.35 1.43 8.48
CA ASP A 154 -2.89 1.42 8.64
C ASP A 154 -2.51 0.87 10.03
N GLU A 155 -1.98 -0.32 10.06
CA GLU A 155 -1.51 -0.99 11.28
C GLU A 155 -0.25 -0.35 11.88
N THR A 156 0.42 0.52 11.16
CA THR A 156 1.63 1.20 11.67
C THR A 156 1.31 2.45 12.47
N THR A 157 0.15 3.05 12.26
CA THR A 157 -0.23 4.33 12.84
C THR A 157 -1.59 4.33 13.52
N ARG A 158 -2.43 3.30 13.28
CA ARG A 158 -3.82 3.25 13.73
C ARG A 158 -4.11 2.04 14.62
N PHE A 159 -4.56 0.95 14.04
CA PHE A 159 -5.00 -0.24 14.77
C PHE A 159 -4.20 -1.47 14.38
N LEU A 160 -3.68 -2.19 15.37
CA LEU A 160 -3.03 -3.48 15.15
C LEU A 160 -4.01 -4.64 15.03
N ASN A 161 -5.22 -4.48 15.55
CA ASN A 161 -6.20 -5.56 15.54
C ASN A 161 -6.75 -5.76 14.14
N THR A 162 -6.69 -6.99 13.63
CA THR A 162 -7.11 -7.38 12.28
C THR A 162 -8.58 -7.09 12.00
N ALA A 163 -9.44 -7.10 13.03
CA ALA A 163 -10.85 -6.78 12.86
C ALA A 163 -11.13 -5.28 12.67
N PHE A 164 -10.17 -4.41 13.01
CA PHE A 164 -10.33 -2.95 12.94
C PHE A 164 -9.45 -2.28 11.89
N VAL A 165 -8.36 -2.93 11.46
CA VAL A 165 -7.41 -2.31 10.54
C VAL A 165 -7.94 -2.25 9.12
N HIS A 166 -8.65 -3.27 8.66
CA HIS A 166 -9.20 -3.36 7.31
C HIS A 166 -10.69 -3.65 7.31
N ASN A 167 -11.33 -3.37 6.16
CA ASN A 167 -12.71 -3.73 5.95
C ASN A 167 -12.86 -5.26 5.93
N PRO A 168 -13.65 -5.85 6.85
CA PRO A 168 -13.80 -7.29 6.93
C PRO A 168 -14.34 -7.95 5.65
N LEU A 169 -15.06 -7.21 4.80
CA LEU A 169 -15.56 -7.71 3.53
C LEU A 169 -14.47 -7.91 2.49
N LEU A 170 -13.37 -7.14 2.57
CA LEU A 170 -12.20 -7.32 1.71
C LEU A 170 -11.28 -8.41 2.27
N ASP A 171 -11.20 -8.56 3.60
CA ASP A 171 -10.40 -9.57 4.26
C ASP A 171 -11.07 -10.94 4.35
N ALA A 172 -12.41 -10.96 4.47
CA ALA A 172 -13.15 -12.14 4.91
C ALA A 172 -13.27 -13.24 3.85
N GLY A 173 -12.98 -12.96 2.61
CA GLY A 173 -13.11 -13.96 1.55
C GLY A 173 -11.88 -14.82 1.36
N GLY A 174 -10.71 -14.33 1.66
CA GLY A 174 -9.45 -14.95 1.24
C GLY A 174 -9.33 -15.09 -0.28
N ASP A 175 -10.31 -14.59 -1.00
CA ASP A 175 -10.52 -14.84 -2.43
C ASP A 175 -9.97 -13.72 -3.32
N VAL A 176 -9.49 -12.64 -2.75
CA VAL A 176 -8.93 -11.51 -3.51
C VAL A 176 -7.51 -11.83 -4.01
N GLY A 177 -7.06 -13.08 -3.89
CA GLY A 177 -5.81 -13.55 -4.50
C GLY A 177 -4.57 -12.75 -4.08
N VAL A 178 -4.59 -12.16 -2.91
CA VAL A 178 -3.43 -11.51 -2.32
C VAL A 178 -2.37 -12.55 -1.98
N ASP A 179 -1.11 -12.18 -2.11
CA ASP A 179 -0.02 -13.02 -1.61
C ASP A 179 -0.04 -13.07 -0.07
N THR A 180 0.87 -13.84 0.51
CA THR A 180 0.98 -14.00 1.97
C THR A 180 1.17 -12.65 2.71
N PHE A 181 1.53 -11.60 2.01
CA PHE A 181 1.85 -10.27 2.56
C PHE A 181 0.81 -9.20 2.21
N GLY A 182 -0.28 -9.54 1.54
CA GLY A 182 -1.37 -8.64 1.22
C GLY A 182 -1.27 -7.94 -0.14
N PHE A 183 -0.37 -8.37 -1.04
CA PHE A 183 -0.16 -7.73 -2.34
C PHE A 183 -0.53 -8.65 -3.49
N THR A 184 -1.07 -8.08 -4.57
CA THR A 184 -1.53 -8.87 -5.73
C THR A 184 -1.34 -8.14 -7.05
N PRO A 185 -1.07 -8.86 -8.15
CA PRO A 185 -1.19 -8.30 -9.48
C PRO A 185 -2.62 -7.85 -9.76
N GLY A 186 -2.78 -6.69 -10.38
CA GLY A 186 -4.11 -6.18 -10.68
C GLY A 186 -4.16 -5.06 -11.70
N LEU A 187 -5.38 -4.75 -12.09
CA LEU A 187 -5.76 -3.62 -12.95
C LEU A 187 -6.87 -2.86 -12.25
N ARG A 188 -6.81 -1.53 -12.27
CA ARG A 188 -7.87 -0.66 -11.75
C ARG A 188 -8.19 0.44 -12.75
N LEU A 189 -9.49 0.69 -12.91
CA LEU A 189 -10.04 1.85 -13.58
C LEU A 189 -10.80 2.68 -12.55
N ALA A 190 -10.52 3.98 -12.47
CA ALA A 190 -11.22 4.88 -11.57
C ALA A 190 -11.60 6.18 -12.27
N TYR A 191 -12.80 6.64 -11.98
CA TYR A 191 -13.30 7.95 -12.39
C TYR A 191 -13.49 8.83 -11.16
N LYS A 192 -13.02 10.08 -11.24
CA LYS A 192 -13.18 11.10 -10.20
C LYS A 192 -13.80 12.35 -10.80
N ASN A 193 -14.82 12.89 -10.13
CA ASN A 193 -15.48 14.13 -10.49
C ASN A 193 -15.42 15.13 -9.33
N GLU A 194 -14.84 16.29 -9.57
CA GLU A 194 -14.70 17.40 -8.63
C GLU A 194 -15.40 18.67 -9.12
N THR A 195 -16.35 18.56 -10.04
CA THR A 195 -17.05 19.71 -10.64
C THR A 195 -17.91 20.46 -9.61
N ALA A 196 -18.49 19.76 -8.64
CA ALA A 196 -19.39 20.30 -7.63
C ALA A 196 -18.72 20.45 -6.27
N LYS A 197 -17.50 21.01 -6.20
CA LYS A 197 -16.85 21.26 -4.89
C LYS A 197 -17.75 22.04 -3.93
N PRO A 198 -17.81 21.65 -2.63
CA PRO A 198 -16.90 20.72 -1.95
C PRO A 198 -17.26 19.24 -2.10
N ILE A 199 -18.31 18.88 -2.82
CA ILE A 199 -18.73 17.49 -2.99
C ILE A 199 -17.98 16.92 -4.18
N ALA A 200 -17.02 16.02 -3.91
CA ALA A 200 -16.41 15.18 -4.94
C ALA A 200 -17.01 13.77 -4.88
N TRP A 201 -17.17 13.14 -6.03
CA TRP A 201 -17.59 11.74 -6.11
C TRP A 201 -16.75 10.99 -7.14
N GLY A 202 -16.73 9.70 -7.03
CA GLY A 202 -16.01 8.84 -7.95
C GLY A 202 -16.51 7.41 -7.88
N ALA A 203 -16.08 6.64 -8.86
CA ALA A 203 -16.32 5.21 -8.92
C ALA A 203 -15.04 4.53 -9.39
N SER A 204 -14.75 3.35 -8.87
CA SER A 204 -13.63 2.54 -9.32
C SER A 204 -14.01 1.07 -9.44
N LEU A 205 -13.38 0.42 -10.41
CA LEU A 205 -13.49 -1.00 -10.67
C LEU A 205 -12.09 -1.57 -10.77
N ALA A 206 -11.85 -2.74 -10.18
CA ALA A 206 -10.57 -3.42 -10.32
C ALA A 206 -10.75 -4.92 -10.55
N MET A 207 -9.73 -5.51 -11.15
CA MET A 207 -9.52 -6.94 -11.24
C MET A 207 -8.19 -7.26 -10.58
N PHE A 208 -8.20 -8.20 -9.67
CA PHE A 208 -7.01 -8.67 -8.98
C PHE A 208 -6.76 -10.15 -9.29
N GLY A 209 -5.49 -10.55 -9.25
CA GLY A 209 -5.13 -11.95 -9.41
C GLY A 209 -5.82 -12.81 -8.34
N ALA A 210 -6.38 -13.94 -8.75
CA ALA A 210 -6.93 -14.94 -7.83
C ALA A 210 -5.91 -16.05 -7.63
N GLY A 211 -5.71 -16.47 -6.39
CA GLY A 211 -4.78 -17.54 -6.04
C GLY A 211 -3.63 -17.07 -5.15
N SER A 212 -2.81 -17.99 -4.72
CA SER A 212 -1.73 -17.78 -3.75
C SER A 212 -0.52 -17.00 -4.30
N GLY A 213 -0.67 -16.22 -5.35
CA GLY A 213 0.36 -15.27 -5.82
C GLY A 213 1.78 -15.86 -5.94
N ALA A 214 1.89 -17.12 -6.31
CA ALA A 214 3.17 -17.82 -6.45
C ALA A 214 3.85 -17.42 -7.77
#